data_0851f72225b245db3e370ae32a7a14a3
#
_entry.id   0851f72225b245db3e370ae32a7a14a3
#
_cell.length_a   1.000
_cell.length_b   1.000
_cell.length_c   1.000
_cell.angle_alpha   90.00
_cell.angle_beta   90.00
_cell.angle_gamma   90.00
#
_symmetry.space_group_name_H-M   'P 1'
#
loop_
_entity.id
_entity.type
_entity.pdbx_description
1 polymer ?
#
loop_
_entity_poly.entity_id
_entity_poly.type
_entity_poly.pdbx_seq_one_letter_code
_entity_poly.pdbx_strand_id
1 'polypeptide(L)'
;MTSVQNSQNFISFKSNPLINATAYIEDRVLLNKALLDGARDTSIILHANNKNEREERFRRSCIAWSTAFLTPLVTLPITNRVAMKHIGKLTKSYFSNENNLIKLSNKYLTSAKEVQKGIEELSKEYDFSELLKRNNYDYEKIRKKLINSKMSVLAFDFLFTSALLGCAGFVNRWRTRKKTGRDGFSAEFNMADKALVEKRTEKFKKTEKLRDFAFISSVILLAASPLLLRKGLLNNSGKLSDFARKHGSKFDYNDGVFMKRLPFLLMTIVADIGLILSSRNQTEVKDNAVRLSATQLAFFGGDIVIGSALAAMSDKLFKTELLDKNCKKTWINKVIPPIKPIRDLQGKNKAVASGLFWTNMLTLFGILGVAIPKMMNKMIKNDVDKSVKTQNE
;
A
#
# COMPACT_ATOMS: atom_id res chain seq x y z
N MET A 1 36.00 -17.15 21.17
CA MET A 1 35.27 -15.97 21.66
C MET A 1 35.32 -14.92 20.57
N THR A 2 34.37 -14.91 19.66
CA THR A 2 34.25 -13.91 18.61
C THR A 2 32.96 -13.15 18.90
N SER A 3 33.14 -11.88 19.24
CA SER A 3 32.07 -10.94 19.56
C SER A 3 31.13 -10.80 18.38
N VAL A 4 29.87 -11.16 18.59
CA VAL A 4 28.77 -10.78 17.76
C VAL A 4 28.66 -9.25 17.86
N GLN A 5 29.19 -8.55 16.87
CA GLN A 5 28.87 -7.14 16.66
C GLN A 5 27.40 -7.06 16.26
N ASN A 6 26.54 -6.92 17.28
CA ASN A 6 25.23 -6.34 17.11
C ASN A 6 25.45 -4.96 16.49
N SER A 7 25.19 -4.82 15.19
CA SER A 7 25.09 -3.52 14.55
C SER A 7 23.78 -2.83 14.97
N GLN A 8 23.63 -2.59 16.26
CA GLN A 8 22.82 -1.48 16.73
C GLN A 8 23.57 -0.23 16.29
N ASN A 9 23.13 0.35 15.17
CA ASN A 9 23.57 1.67 14.78
C ASN A 9 23.26 2.64 15.90
N PHE A 10 24.19 2.79 16.83
CA PHE A 10 24.18 3.88 17.79
C PHE A 10 24.10 5.17 17.01
N ILE A 11 23.01 5.89 17.19
CA ILE A 11 22.84 7.24 16.66
C ILE A 11 24.02 8.05 17.22
N SER A 12 24.98 8.35 16.36
CA SER A 12 26.11 9.17 16.76
C SER A 12 25.58 10.54 17.17
N PHE A 13 25.74 10.91 18.43
CA PHE A 13 25.31 12.20 18.99
C PHE A 13 25.94 13.44 18.32
N LYS A 14 26.87 13.25 17.38
CA LYS A 14 27.46 14.33 16.57
C LYS A 14 26.60 14.74 15.37
N SER A 15 25.53 14.02 15.03
CA SER A 15 24.63 14.36 13.91
C SER A 15 23.33 14.99 14.44
N ASN A 16 22.81 15.97 13.69
CA ASN A 16 21.56 16.65 14.03
C ASN A 16 20.43 15.62 14.26
N PRO A 17 19.77 15.58 15.44
CA PRO A 17 18.74 14.62 15.76
C PRO A 17 17.60 14.59 14.76
N LEU A 18 17.25 15.76 14.18
CA LEU A 18 16.19 15.89 13.18
C LEU A 18 16.54 15.17 11.88
N ILE A 19 17.80 15.27 11.43
CA ILE A 19 18.28 14.61 10.22
C ILE A 19 18.24 13.07 10.39
N ASN A 20 18.62 12.59 11.56
CA ASN A 20 18.57 11.16 11.85
C ASN A 20 17.13 10.65 12.00
N ALA A 21 16.23 11.41 12.60
CA ALA A 21 14.82 11.10 12.67
C ALA A 21 14.22 11.05 11.25
N THR A 22 14.61 11.96 10.36
CA THR A 22 14.16 11.97 8.96
C THR A 22 14.61 10.72 8.22
N ALA A 23 15.89 10.33 8.35
CA ALA A 23 16.40 9.10 7.75
C ALA A 23 15.68 7.84 8.29
N TYR A 24 15.37 7.84 9.59
CA TYR A 24 14.61 6.76 10.21
C TYR A 24 13.16 6.67 9.69
N ILE A 25 12.51 7.80 9.45
CA ILE A 25 11.14 7.87 8.90
C ILE A 25 11.14 7.44 7.44
N GLU A 26 12.10 7.94 6.63
CA GLU A 26 12.22 7.58 5.21
C GLU A 26 12.36 6.07 5.02
N ASP A 27 13.20 5.41 5.81
CA ASP A 27 13.42 3.97 5.75
C ASP A 27 12.18 3.13 6.11
N ARG A 28 11.22 3.73 6.81
CA ARG A 28 10.02 3.03 7.28
C ARG A 28 8.78 3.47 6.55
N VAL A 29 8.42 2.73 5.51
CA VAL A 29 7.24 2.98 4.66
C VAL A 29 5.97 3.21 5.50
N LEU A 30 5.80 2.48 6.61
CA LEU A 30 4.63 2.64 7.47
C LEU A 30 4.61 3.99 8.20
N LEU A 31 5.76 4.48 8.70
CA LEU A 31 5.84 5.79 9.35
C LEU A 31 5.65 6.93 8.36
N ASN A 32 6.29 6.81 7.19
CA ASN A 32 6.15 7.78 6.10
C ASN A 32 4.66 7.87 5.67
N LYS A 33 4.04 6.72 5.43
CA LYS A 33 2.62 6.64 5.11
C LYS A 33 1.74 7.19 6.24
N ALA A 34 2.03 6.85 7.49
CA ALA A 34 1.29 7.33 8.65
C ALA A 34 1.31 8.85 8.75
N LEU A 35 2.45 9.49 8.55
CA LEU A 35 2.57 10.95 8.57
C LEU A 35 1.76 11.60 7.45
N LEU A 36 1.95 11.14 6.20
CA LEU A 36 1.25 11.72 5.05
C LEU A 36 -0.26 11.49 5.12
N ASP A 37 -0.69 10.25 5.36
CA ASP A 37 -2.10 9.89 5.43
C ASP A 37 -2.77 10.52 6.65
N GLY A 38 -2.09 10.59 7.80
CA GLY A 38 -2.63 11.23 9.01
C GLY A 38 -2.89 12.71 8.81
N ALA A 39 -1.94 13.44 8.26
CA ALA A 39 -2.10 14.86 7.94
C ALA A 39 -3.20 15.08 6.88
N ARG A 40 -3.17 14.28 5.79
CA ARG A 40 -4.18 14.33 4.73
C ARG A 40 -5.58 14.04 5.26
N ASP A 41 -5.77 12.94 5.97
CA ASP A 41 -7.08 12.49 6.43
C ASP A 41 -7.67 13.47 7.44
N THR A 42 -6.85 14.00 8.36
CA THR A 42 -7.27 15.07 9.29
C THR A 42 -7.76 16.28 8.49
N SER A 43 -7.01 16.73 7.50
CA SER A 43 -7.40 17.86 6.66
C SER A 43 -8.71 17.60 5.90
N ILE A 44 -8.85 16.41 5.28
CA ILE A 44 -10.06 16.01 4.56
C ILE A 44 -11.28 15.99 5.50
N ILE A 45 -11.14 15.51 6.73
CA ILE A 45 -12.20 15.47 7.73
C ILE A 45 -12.61 16.90 8.13
N LEU A 46 -11.64 17.79 8.33
CA LEU A 46 -11.88 19.19 8.69
C LEU A 46 -12.56 19.99 7.56
N HIS A 47 -12.29 19.66 6.30
CA HIS A 47 -12.89 20.31 5.13
C HIS A 47 -14.22 19.66 4.69
N ALA A 48 -14.82 18.80 5.50
CA ALA A 48 -16.13 18.22 5.19
C ALA A 48 -17.23 19.29 5.19
N ASN A 49 -18.15 19.22 4.23
CA ASN A 49 -19.22 20.22 4.03
C ASN A 49 -20.26 20.21 5.16
N ASN A 50 -20.41 19.08 5.86
CA ASN A 50 -21.37 18.94 6.95
C ASN A 50 -20.96 17.82 7.92
N LYS A 51 -21.69 17.70 9.05
CA LYS A 51 -21.44 16.72 10.12
C LYS A 51 -21.50 15.26 9.61
N ASN A 52 -22.46 14.93 8.75
CA ASN A 52 -22.63 13.55 8.28
C ASN A 52 -21.47 13.14 7.38
N GLU A 53 -21.02 14.00 6.48
CA GLU A 53 -19.83 13.78 5.67
C GLU A 53 -18.57 13.67 6.52
N ARG A 54 -18.43 14.52 7.55
CA ARG A 54 -17.30 14.44 8.49
C ARG A 54 -17.21 13.09 9.18
N GLU A 55 -18.34 12.58 9.66
CA GLU A 55 -18.42 11.28 10.29
C GLU A 55 -18.11 10.11 9.31
N GLU A 56 -18.57 10.20 8.06
CA GLU A 56 -18.25 9.21 7.03
C GLU A 56 -16.75 9.20 6.72
N ARG A 57 -16.16 10.37 6.53
CA ARG A 57 -14.72 10.52 6.27
C ARG A 57 -13.90 9.99 7.45
N PHE A 58 -14.27 10.31 8.68
CA PHE A 58 -13.61 9.79 9.89
C PHE A 58 -13.69 8.28 9.97
N ARG A 59 -14.88 7.67 9.79
CA ARG A 59 -15.02 6.19 9.78
C ARG A 59 -14.17 5.53 8.71
N ARG A 60 -14.15 6.12 7.49
CA ARG A 60 -13.32 5.62 6.40
C ARG A 60 -11.83 5.63 6.76
N SER A 61 -11.35 6.74 7.34
CA SER A 61 -9.98 6.84 7.83
C SER A 61 -9.70 5.81 8.91
N CYS A 62 -10.60 5.63 9.89
CA CYS A 62 -10.44 4.59 10.91
C CYS A 62 -10.32 3.18 10.32
N ILE A 63 -11.16 2.82 9.33
CA ILE A 63 -11.09 1.52 8.65
C ILE A 63 -9.76 1.40 7.91
N ALA A 64 -9.36 2.42 7.15
CA ALA A 64 -8.10 2.41 6.39
C ALA A 64 -6.89 2.26 7.32
N TRP A 65 -6.83 3.02 8.41
CA TRP A 65 -5.75 2.94 9.40
C TRP A 65 -5.72 1.60 10.11
N SER A 66 -6.89 1.15 10.61
CA SER A 66 -6.98 -0.17 11.27
C SER A 66 -6.48 -1.27 10.33
N THR A 67 -6.90 -1.27 9.07
CA THR A 67 -6.46 -2.26 8.09
C THR A 67 -4.96 -2.15 7.81
N ALA A 68 -4.44 -0.92 7.62
CA ALA A 68 -3.03 -0.68 7.34
C ALA A 68 -2.10 -1.16 8.48
N PHE A 69 -2.55 -1.10 9.75
CA PHE A 69 -1.78 -1.57 10.89
C PHE A 69 -2.09 -3.02 11.27
N LEU A 70 -3.36 -3.44 11.26
CA LEU A 70 -3.74 -4.81 11.64
C LEU A 70 -3.17 -5.85 10.68
N THR A 71 -3.15 -5.57 9.39
CA THR A 71 -2.64 -6.54 8.41
C THR A 71 -1.17 -6.89 8.64
N PRO A 72 -0.20 -5.95 8.65
CA PRO A 72 1.20 -6.29 8.83
C PRO A 72 1.55 -6.70 10.27
N LEU A 73 0.85 -6.20 11.29
CA LEU A 73 1.21 -6.44 12.68
C LEU A 73 0.50 -7.65 13.31
N VAL A 74 -0.66 -8.02 12.81
CA VAL A 74 -1.49 -9.07 13.41
C VAL A 74 -1.82 -10.17 12.40
N THR A 75 -2.53 -9.82 11.33
CA THR A 75 -3.07 -10.80 10.39
C THR A 75 -1.96 -11.56 9.67
N LEU A 76 -0.99 -10.84 9.12
CA LEU A 76 0.10 -11.45 8.36
C LEU A 76 1.02 -12.36 9.23
N PRO A 77 1.45 -11.97 10.43
CA PRO A 77 2.15 -12.88 11.33
C PRO A 77 1.39 -14.17 11.64
N ILE A 78 0.07 -14.08 11.87
CA ILE A 78 -0.76 -15.26 12.14
C ILE A 78 -0.85 -16.16 10.90
N THR A 79 -1.19 -15.60 9.73
CA THR A 79 -1.33 -16.37 8.49
C THR A 79 0.00 -16.99 8.05
N ASN A 80 1.10 -16.27 8.21
CA ASN A 80 2.44 -16.78 7.98
C ASN A 80 2.74 -17.96 8.91
N ARG A 81 2.42 -17.83 10.20
CA ARG A 81 2.61 -18.91 11.17
C ARG A 81 1.84 -20.17 10.79
N VAL A 82 0.58 -20.03 10.41
CA VAL A 82 -0.26 -21.16 9.98
C VAL A 82 0.28 -21.77 8.69
N ALA A 83 0.58 -20.95 7.68
CA ALA A 83 1.06 -21.44 6.39
C ALA A 83 2.44 -22.13 6.48
N MET A 84 3.31 -21.68 7.37
CA MET A 84 4.66 -22.25 7.56
C MET A 84 4.68 -23.48 8.47
N LYS A 85 3.60 -23.79 9.17
CA LYS A 85 3.49 -24.99 10.04
C LYS A 85 3.83 -26.29 9.30
N HIS A 86 3.54 -26.38 8.02
CA HIS A 86 3.82 -27.56 7.20
C HIS A 86 5.30 -27.67 6.77
N ILE A 87 6.08 -26.60 6.88
CA ILE A 87 7.46 -26.56 6.42
C ILE A 87 8.43 -26.86 7.56
N GLY A 88 8.19 -26.33 8.74
CA GLY A 88 9.05 -26.51 9.89
C GLY A 88 8.38 -26.24 11.23
N LYS A 89 9.13 -26.39 12.33
CA LYS A 89 8.67 -26.07 13.67
C LYS A 89 8.54 -24.57 13.81
N LEU A 90 7.39 -24.14 14.28
CA LEU A 90 7.16 -22.75 14.60
C LEU A 90 7.79 -22.44 15.94
N THR A 91 8.65 -21.46 16.00
CA THR A 91 9.19 -20.97 17.24
C THR A 91 8.12 -20.27 18.09
N LYS A 92 8.32 -20.26 19.39
CA LYS A 92 7.31 -19.80 20.36
C LYS A 92 7.09 -18.29 20.35
N SER A 93 7.98 -17.49 19.74
CA SER A 93 7.88 -16.04 19.78
C SER A 93 7.01 -15.48 18.64
N TYR A 94 5.99 -14.72 18.99
CA TYR A 94 5.05 -14.10 18.07
C TYR A 94 5.69 -12.97 17.23
N PHE A 95 6.69 -12.31 17.79
CA PHE A 95 7.42 -11.20 17.17
C PHE A 95 8.86 -11.53 16.80
N SER A 96 9.32 -12.76 17.06
CA SER A 96 10.68 -13.11 16.70
C SER A 96 10.82 -13.29 15.19
N ASN A 97 11.96 -12.86 14.70
CA ASN A 97 12.38 -12.96 13.30
C ASN A 97 12.59 -14.41 12.79
N GLU A 98 12.08 -15.39 13.47
CA GLU A 98 12.44 -16.80 13.33
C GLU A 98 11.71 -17.55 12.21
N ASN A 99 10.74 -16.92 11.52
CA ASN A 99 10.15 -17.45 10.28
C ASN A 99 11.02 -17.08 9.07
N ASN A 100 12.27 -17.49 9.12
CA ASN A 100 13.32 -17.08 8.18
C ASN A 100 13.05 -17.47 6.72
N LEU A 101 12.22 -18.50 6.52
CA LEU A 101 11.82 -18.93 5.18
C LEU A 101 10.90 -17.93 4.47
N ILE A 102 10.14 -17.12 5.20
CA ILE A 102 9.33 -16.04 4.63
C ILE A 102 10.23 -14.94 4.09
N LYS A 103 11.40 -14.73 4.71
CA LYS A 103 12.42 -13.79 4.26
C LYS A 103 13.10 -14.26 2.97
N LEU A 104 13.04 -15.55 2.64
CA LEU A 104 13.55 -16.05 1.38
C LEU A 104 12.75 -15.44 0.23
N SER A 105 13.37 -14.53 -0.50
CA SER A 105 12.73 -13.83 -1.61
C SER A 105 12.24 -14.83 -2.67
N ASN A 106 11.12 -14.51 -3.31
CA ASN A 106 10.57 -15.32 -4.41
C ASN A 106 11.52 -15.47 -5.60
N LYS A 107 12.58 -14.64 -5.71
CA LYS A 107 13.64 -14.82 -6.70
C LYS A 107 14.32 -16.19 -6.58
N TYR A 108 14.43 -16.71 -5.34
CA TYR A 108 15.06 -18.02 -5.08
C TYR A 108 14.11 -19.20 -5.31
N LEU A 109 12.82 -18.96 -5.53
CA LEU A 109 11.83 -20.04 -5.72
C LEU A 109 11.75 -20.57 -7.16
N THR A 110 12.63 -20.14 -8.05
CA THR A 110 12.63 -20.52 -9.47
C THR A 110 13.15 -21.92 -9.72
N SER A 111 14.05 -22.43 -8.87
CA SER A 111 14.58 -23.80 -8.93
C SER A 111 15.05 -24.28 -7.55
N ALA A 112 15.26 -25.60 -7.41
CA ALA A 112 15.83 -26.19 -6.19
C ALA A 112 17.23 -25.65 -5.88
N LYS A 113 18.06 -25.44 -6.92
CA LYS A 113 19.41 -24.86 -6.79
C LYS A 113 19.37 -23.42 -6.26
N GLU A 114 18.43 -22.62 -6.73
CA GLU A 114 18.25 -21.26 -6.22
C GLU A 114 17.75 -21.25 -4.77
N VAL A 115 16.87 -22.17 -4.37
CA VAL A 115 16.44 -22.33 -2.97
C VAL A 115 17.62 -22.67 -2.08
N GLN A 116 18.48 -23.61 -2.50
CA GLN A 116 19.70 -23.97 -1.78
C GLN A 116 20.57 -22.73 -1.57
N LYS A 117 20.87 -22.00 -2.64
CA LYS A 117 21.65 -20.75 -2.58
C LYS A 117 21.06 -19.73 -1.61
N GLY A 118 19.73 -19.52 -1.66
CA GLY A 118 19.06 -18.58 -0.77
C GLY A 118 19.10 -19.00 0.70
N ILE A 119 19.00 -20.31 0.99
CA ILE A 119 19.15 -20.86 2.34
C ILE A 119 20.61 -20.68 2.80
N GLU A 120 21.61 -20.95 1.97
CA GLU A 120 23.01 -20.74 2.28
C GLU A 120 23.33 -19.28 2.61
N GLU A 121 22.81 -18.33 1.83
CA GLU A 121 22.94 -16.89 2.10
C GLU A 121 22.34 -16.50 3.46
N LEU A 122 21.13 -17.00 3.78
CA LEU A 122 20.44 -16.71 5.04
C LEU A 122 21.02 -17.49 6.24
N SER A 123 21.70 -18.61 6.01
CA SER A 123 22.31 -19.43 7.08
C SER A 123 23.46 -18.72 7.81
N LYS A 124 23.89 -17.57 7.29
CA LYS A 124 24.82 -16.67 8.00
C LYS A 124 24.18 -15.99 9.22
N GLU A 125 22.85 -15.85 9.21
CA GLU A 125 22.08 -15.18 10.24
C GLU A 125 21.15 -16.14 10.99
N TYR A 126 20.76 -17.26 10.35
CA TYR A 126 19.71 -18.16 10.84
C TYR A 126 20.06 -19.63 10.70
N ASP A 127 19.65 -20.46 11.66
CA ASP A 127 19.82 -21.90 11.62
C ASP A 127 18.69 -22.60 10.86
N PHE A 128 19.03 -23.31 9.78
CA PHE A 128 18.11 -24.11 8.98
C PHE A 128 18.30 -25.63 9.14
N SER A 129 19.16 -26.08 10.04
CA SER A 129 19.55 -27.49 10.18
C SER A 129 18.35 -28.41 10.46
N GLU A 130 17.43 -28.01 11.34
CA GLU A 130 16.23 -28.79 11.62
C GLU A 130 15.27 -28.86 10.42
N LEU A 131 15.13 -27.76 9.68
CA LEU A 131 14.32 -27.72 8.46
C LEU A 131 14.85 -28.69 7.40
N LEU A 132 16.14 -28.64 7.16
CA LEU A 132 16.81 -29.47 6.15
C LEU A 132 16.67 -30.94 6.53
N LYS A 133 16.95 -31.31 7.79
CA LYS A 133 16.77 -32.67 8.30
C LYS A 133 15.34 -33.18 8.12
N ARG A 134 14.32 -32.39 8.49
CA ARG A 134 12.89 -32.76 8.35
C ARG A 134 12.44 -32.96 6.92
N ASN A 135 13.08 -32.36 5.97
CA ASN A 135 12.79 -32.51 4.55
C ASN A 135 13.82 -33.40 3.83
N ASN A 136 14.65 -34.12 4.58
CA ASN A 136 15.72 -35.02 4.04
C ASN A 136 16.66 -34.31 3.06
N TYR A 137 16.96 -33.02 3.31
CA TYR A 137 17.78 -32.18 2.42
C TYR A 137 17.24 -32.09 0.99
N ASP A 138 15.96 -32.36 0.77
CA ASP A 138 15.27 -32.24 -0.53
C ASP A 138 14.84 -30.79 -0.76
N TYR A 139 15.67 -30.04 -1.45
CA TYR A 139 15.42 -28.64 -1.79
C TYR A 139 14.23 -28.45 -2.74
N GLU A 140 13.89 -29.42 -3.58
CA GLU A 140 12.72 -29.34 -4.44
C GLU A 140 11.42 -29.49 -3.62
N LYS A 141 11.40 -30.36 -2.63
CA LYS A 141 10.29 -30.49 -1.68
C LYS A 141 10.12 -29.21 -0.85
N ILE A 142 11.23 -28.63 -0.37
CA ILE A 142 11.22 -27.35 0.34
C ILE A 142 10.68 -26.25 -0.56
N ARG A 143 11.15 -26.16 -1.81
CA ARG A 143 10.70 -25.21 -2.82
C ARG A 143 9.16 -25.26 -3.00
N LYS A 144 8.62 -26.44 -3.27
CA LYS A 144 7.18 -26.66 -3.48
C LYS A 144 6.36 -26.22 -2.26
N LYS A 145 6.80 -26.56 -1.05
CA LYS A 145 6.15 -26.14 0.19
C LYS A 145 6.17 -24.64 0.37
N LEU A 146 7.32 -23.99 0.11
CA LEU A 146 7.49 -22.53 0.20
C LEU A 146 6.61 -21.79 -0.78
N ILE A 147 6.60 -22.21 -2.06
CA ILE A 147 5.72 -21.62 -3.09
C ILE A 147 4.26 -21.72 -2.65
N ASN A 148 3.82 -22.88 -2.22
CA ASN A 148 2.45 -23.10 -1.76
C ASN A 148 2.11 -22.15 -0.60
N SER A 149 2.95 -22.09 0.42
CA SER A 149 2.68 -21.29 1.62
C SER A 149 2.71 -19.80 1.34
N LYS A 150 3.75 -19.31 0.66
CA LYS A 150 3.89 -17.86 0.37
C LYS A 150 2.79 -17.34 -0.54
N MET A 151 2.44 -18.08 -1.59
CA MET A 151 1.38 -17.66 -2.51
C MET A 151 -0.01 -17.74 -1.86
N SER A 152 -0.24 -18.68 -0.96
CA SER A 152 -1.50 -18.75 -0.19
C SER A 152 -1.63 -17.60 0.79
N VAL A 153 -0.53 -17.22 1.47
CA VAL A 153 -0.52 -16.03 2.36
C VAL A 153 -0.79 -14.77 1.55
N LEU A 154 -0.15 -14.59 0.41
CA LEU A 154 -0.36 -13.41 -0.45
C LEU A 154 -1.80 -13.35 -0.99
N ALA A 155 -2.38 -14.49 -1.38
CA ALA A 155 -3.77 -14.56 -1.82
C ALA A 155 -4.75 -14.18 -0.71
N PHE A 156 -4.52 -14.68 0.51
CA PHE A 156 -5.32 -14.32 1.68
C PHE A 156 -5.20 -12.85 2.02
N ASP A 157 -3.99 -12.30 1.99
CA ASP A 157 -3.73 -10.91 2.31
C ASP A 157 -4.38 -9.97 1.26
N PHE A 158 -4.31 -10.32 -0.02
CA PHE A 158 -5.04 -9.63 -1.08
C PHE A 158 -6.56 -9.65 -0.84
N LEU A 159 -7.12 -10.83 -0.54
CA LEU A 159 -8.54 -10.98 -0.27
C LEU A 159 -8.97 -10.13 0.93
N PHE A 160 -8.30 -10.33 2.06
CA PHE A 160 -8.67 -9.73 3.34
C PHE A 160 -8.53 -8.20 3.32
N THR A 161 -7.37 -7.72 2.89
CA THR A 161 -7.07 -6.29 2.95
C THR A 161 -7.87 -5.49 1.93
N SER A 162 -8.00 -5.99 0.68
CA SER A 162 -8.82 -5.31 -0.35
C SER A 162 -10.30 -5.31 0.03
N ALA A 163 -10.80 -6.40 0.60
CA ALA A 163 -12.19 -6.47 1.06
C ALA A 163 -12.46 -5.48 2.20
N LEU A 164 -11.61 -5.46 3.23
CA LEU A 164 -11.77 -4.53 4.36
C LEU A 164 -11.74 -3.07 3.93
N LEU A 165 -10.74 -2.69 3.14
CA LEU A 165 -10.60 -1.31 2.66
C LEU A 165 -11.74 -0.93 1.72
N GLY A 166 -12.09 -1.78 0.76
CA GLY A 166 -13.16 -1.53 -0.20
C GLY A 166 -14.55 -1.49 0.43
N CYS A 167 -14.78 -2.27 1.51
CA CYS A 167 -16.05 -2.26 2.24
C CYS A 167 -16.33 -0.96 3.00
N ALA A 168 -15.34 -0.08 3.21
CA ALA A 168 -15.54 1.16 3.95
C ALA A 168 -16.65 2.05 3.36
N GLY A 169 -16.78 2.09 2.02
CA GLY A 169 -17.86 2.82 1.35
C GLY A 169 -19.25 2.22 1.62
N PHE A 170 -19.36 0.90 1.58
CA PHE A 170 -20.61 0.17 1.88
C PHE A 170 -21.05 0.36 3.34
N VAL A 171 -20.08 0.27 4.27
CA VAL A 171 -20.33 0.55 5.70
C VAL A 171 -20.82 1.98 5.91
N ASN A 172 -20.22 2.95 5.24
CA ASN A 172 -20.64 4.34 5.32
C ASN A 172 -22.06 4.52 4.81
N ARG A 173 -22.40 3.97 3.63
CA ARG A 173 -23.74 4.01 3.06
C ARG A 173 -24.79 3.45 4.04
N TRP A 174 -24.55 2.26 4.57
CA TRP A 174 -25.45 1.61 5.53
C TRP A 174 -25.62 2.42 6.81
N ARG A 175 -24.54 2.90 7.42
CA ARG A 175 -24.57 3.68 8.67
C ARG A 175 -25.27 5.02 8.50
N THR A 176 -25.00 5.75 7.41
CA THR A 176 -25.60 7.04 7.14
C THR A 176 -27.12 6.89 6.90
N ARG A 177 -27.52 5.91 6.10
CA ARG A 177 -28.93 5.59 5.89
C ARG A 177 -29.66 5.25 7.21
N LYS A 178 -29.05 4.40 8.04
CA LYS A 178 -29.61 4.04 9.35
C LYS A 178 -29.75 5.26 10.28
N LYS A 179 -28.77 6.17 10.26
CA LYS A 179 -28.72 7.33 11.15
C LYS A 179 -29.65 8.46 10.71
N THR A 180 -29.71 8.75 9.42
CA THR A 180 -30.35 9.97 8.87
C THR A 180 -31.68 9.70 8.18
N GLY A 181 -32.01 8.43 7.90
CA GLY A 181 -33.16 8.06 7.06
C GLY A 181 -33.01 8.50 5.60
N ARG A 182 -31.85 9.07 5.21
CA ARG A 182 -31.57 9.56 3.86
C ARG A 182 -30.64 8.57 3.13
N ASP A 183 -30.95 8.35 1.86
CA ASP A 183 -30.14 7.52 0.99
C ASP A 183 -29.55 8.42 -0.10
N GLY A 184 -28.32 8.88 0.08
CA GLY A 184 -27.65 9.78 -0.84
C GLY A 184 -26.26 10.17 -0.38
N PHE A 185 -25.56 10.93 -1.21
CA PHE A 185 -24.22 11.41 -0.89
C PHE A 185 -24.28 12.44 0.26
N SER A 186 -23.66 12.10 1.39
CA SER A 186 -23.75 12.89 2.62
C SER A 186 -23.23 14.33 2.48
N ALA A 187 -22.29 14.59 1.56
CA ALA A 187 -21.78 15.93 1.30
C ALA A 187 -22.86 16.88 0.76
N GLU A 188 -23.93 16.37 0.13
CA GLU A 188 -25.02 17.15 -0.47
C GLU A 188 -26.13 17.50 0.54
N PHE A 189 -26.17 16.90 1.73
CA PHE A 189 -27.32 16.98 2.65
C PHE A 189 -27.67 18.38 3.13
N ASN A 190 -26.73 19.32 3.17
CA ASN A 190 -26.98 20.72 3.54
C ASN A 190 -27.09 21.64 2.31
N MET A 191 -26.94 21.11 1.10
CA MET A 191 -26.92 21.88 -0.15
C MET A 191 -28.20 21.67 -0.98
N ALA A 192 -28.88 20.52 -0.75
CA ALA A 192 -30.07 20.13 -1.49
C ALA A 192 -31.17 19.60 -0.54
N ASP A 193 -32.41 19.70 -0.95
CA ASP A 193 -33.52 19.07 -0.24
C ASP A 193 -33.46 17.54 -0.33
N LYS A 194 -34.26 16.87 0.47
CA LYS A 194 -34.28 15.41 0.55
C LYS A 194 -34.72 14.79 -0.78
N ALA A 195 -35.71 15.35 -1.45
CA ALA A 195 -36.29 14.82 -2.68
C ALA A 195 -35.28 14.88 -3.82
N LEU A 196 -34.52 15.97 -3.96
CA LEU A 196 -33.48 16.11 -4.98
C LEU A 196 -32.33 15.13 -4.74
N VAL A 197 -31.86 14.96 -3.49
CA VAL A 197 -30.80 14.00 -3.14
C VAL A 197 -31.25 12.57 -3.48
N GLU A 198 -32.49 12.19 -3.14
CA GLU A 198 -33.05 10.87 -3.44
C GLU A 198 -33.18 10.63 -4.96
N LYS A 199 -33.68 11.62 -5.72
CA LYS A 199 -33.77 11.57 -7.20
C LYS A 199 -32.40 11.34 -7.83
N ARG A 200 -31.37 12.05 -7.37
CA ARG A 200 -29.97 11.87 -7.84
C ARG A 200 -29.42 10.49 -7.55
N THR A 201 -29.89 9.85 -6.49
CA THR A 201 -29.44 8.52 -6.04
C THR A 201 -30.18 7.37 -6.74
N GLU A 202 -31.41 7.60 -7.21
CA GLU A 202 -32.29 6.56 -7.76
C GLU A 202 -31.65 5.72 -8.89
N LYS A 203 -30.99 6.39 -9.83
CA LYS A 203 -30.29 5.71 -10.93
C LYS A 203 -29.21 4.73 -10.43
N PHE A 204 -28.54 5.07 -9.35
CA PHE A 204 -27.48 4.25 -8.75
C PHE A 204 -28.04 3.09 -7.92
N LYS A 205 -29.23 3.22 -7.35
CA LYS A 205 -29.92 2.13 -6.68
C LYS A 205 -30.24 0.97 -7.65
N LYS A 206 -30.66 1.30 -8.88
CA LYS A 206 -30.99 0.29 -9.90
C LYS A 206 -29.79 -0.59 -10.27
N THR A 207 -28.56 -0.06 -10.18
CA THR A 207 -27.33 -0.77 -10.51
C THR A 207 -26.55 -1.25 -9.28
N GLU A 208 -27.10 -1.11 -8.08
CA GLU A 208 -26.40 -1.41 -6.82
C GLU A 208 -25.87 -2.84 -6.77
N LYS A 209 -26.73 -3.83 -6.99
CA LYS A 209 -26.34 -5.25 -6.97
C LYS A 209 -25.25 -5.60 -7.98
N LEU A 210 -25.31 -5.00 -9.17
CA LEU A 210 -24.29 -5.21 -10.21
C LEU A 210 -22.93 -4.64 -9.79
N ARG A 211 -22.92 -3.46 -9.16
CA ARG A 211 -21.69 -2.83 -8.66
C ARG A 211 -21.10 -3.59 -7.47
N ASP A 212 -21.95 -4.07 -6.57
CA ASP A 212 -21.52 -4.92 -5.44
C ASP A 212 -20.88 -6.22 -5.99
N PHE A 213 -21.50 -6.86 -6.98
CA PHE A 213 -20.95 -8.02 -7.65
C PHE A 213 -19.62 -7.74 -8.37
N ALA A 214 -19.51 -6.59 -9.04
CA ALA A 214 -18.27 -6.18 -9.71
C ALA A 214 -17.13 -5.98 -8.71
N PHE A 215 -17.40 -5.41 -7.54
CA PHE A 215 -16.40 -5.27 -6.47
C PHE A 215 -15.96 -6.64 -5.95
N ILE A 216 -16.91 -7.51 -5.57
CA ILE A 216 -16.59 -8.86 -5.08
C ILE A 216 -15.76 -9.63 -6.10
N SER A 217 -16.14 -9.56 -7.38
CA SER A 217 -15.40 -10.21 -8.47
C SER A 217 -13.97 -9.66 -8.61
N SER A 218 -13.78 -8.35 -8.47
CA SER A 218 -12.43 -7.74 -8.54
C SER A 218 -11.53 -8.20 -7.39
N VAL A 219 -12.07 -8.34 -6.18
CA VAL A 219 -11.35 -8.88 -5.01
C VAL A 219 -10.96 -10.34 -5.22
N ILE A 220 -11.91 -11.16 -5.73
CA ILE A 220 -11.64 -12.58 -6.01
C ILE A 220 -10.57 -12.73 -7.10
N LEU A 221 -10.65 -11.96 -8.19
CA LEU A 221 -9.66 -11.98 -9.27
C LEU A 221 -8.28 -11.58 -8.77
N LEU A 222 -8.19 -10.55 -7.93
CA LEU A 222 -6.93 -10.16 -7.31
C LEU A 222 -6.37 -11.28 -6.44
N ALA A 223 -7.19 -11.89 -5.57
CA ALA A 223 -6.78 -12.99 -4.70
C ALA A 223 -6.39 -14.26 -5.49
N ALA A 224 -6.96 -14.48 -6.67
CA ALA A 224 -6.59 -15.59 -7.56
C ALA A 224 -5.21 -15.38 -8.23
N SER A 225 -4.74 -14.15 -8.37
CA SER A 225 -3.47 -13.86 -9.07
C SER A 225 -2.24 -14.52 -8.44
N PRO A 226 -2.03 -14.57 -7.11
CA PRO A 226 -0.96 -15.35 -6.50
C PRO A 226 -1.10 -16.86 -6.73
N LEU A 227 -2.32 -17.38 -6.83
CA LEU A 227 -2.56 -18.80 -7.10
C LEU A 227 -2.16 -19.16 -8.54
N LEU A 228 -2.34 -18.26 -9.50
CA LEU A 228 -1.82 -18.41 -10.86
C LEU A 228 -0.29 -18.36 -10.87
N LEU A 229 0.32 -17.41 -10.14
CA LEU A 229 1.78 -17.37 -9.98
C LEU A 229 2.31 -18.66 -9.34
N ARG A 230 1.62 -19.20 -8.32
CA ARG A 230 1.93 -20.49 -7.72
C ARG A 230 1.98 -21.60 -8.78
N LYS A 231 0.94 -21.71 -9.61
CA LYS A 231 0.89 -22.70 -10.69
C LYS A 231 2.06 -22.52 -11.67
N GLY A 232 2.37 -21.29 -12.06
CA GLY A 232 3.50 -20.97 -12.93
C GLY A 232 4.85 -21.32 -12.33
N LEU A 233 5.07 -21.04 -11.04
CA LEU A 233 6.31 -21.37 -10.33
C LEU A 233 6.50 -22.87 -10.12
N LEU A 234 5.41 -23.64 -9.93
CA LEU A 234 5.46 -25.08 -9.75
C LEU A 234 5.67 -25.84 -11.08
N ASN A 235 5.22 -25.28 -12.20
CA ASN A 235 5.41 -25.87 -13.50
C ASN A 235 6.83 -25.63 -14.03
N ASN A 236 7.34 -26.58 -14.79
CA ASN A 236 8.72 -26.51 -15.33
C ASN A 236 8.78 -25.83 -16.70
N SER A 237 7.67 -25.69 -17.41
CA SER A 237 7.61 -25.13 -18.77
C SER A 237 6.30 -24.41 -19.06
N GLY A 238 6.29 -23.60 -20.10
CA GLY A 238 5.14 -22.88 -20.64
C GLY A 238 5.09 -21.40 -20.27
N LYS A 239 4.31 -20.64 -21.04
CA LYS A 239 4.21 -19.15 -20.93
C LYS A 239 3.94 -18.65 -19.49
N LEU A 240 3.11 -19.36 -18.73
CA LEU A 240 2.82 -19.02 -17.35
C LEU A 240 4.03 -19.23 -16.42
N SER A 241 4.82 -20.30 -16.66
CA SER A 241 6.04 -20.55 -15.93
C SER A 241 7.09 -19.47 -16.20
N ASP A 242 7.28 -19.09 -17.46
CA ASP A 242 8.22 -18.04 -17.85
C ASP A 242 7.82 -16.68 -17.25
N PHE A 243 6.54 -16.36 -17.30
CA PHE A 243 6.00 -15.17 -16.64
C PHE A 243 6.24 -15.19 -15.13
N ALA A 244 5.92 -16.29 -14.46
CA ALA A 244 6.04 -16.43 -13.02
C ALA A 244 7.53 -16.37 -12.58
N ARG A 245 8.45 -16.98 -13.31
CA ARG A 245 9.90 -16.89 -13.04
C ARG A 245 10.42 -15.46 -13.24
N LYS A 246 10.01 -14.78 -14.30
CA LYS A 246 10.44 -13.41 -14.61
C LYS A 246 9.90 -12.38 -13.65
N HIS A 247 8.65 -12.54 -13.20
CA HIS A 247 7.94 -11.51 -12.43
C HIS A 247 7.62 -11.90 -10.97
N GLY A 248 7.77 -13.18 -10.58
CA GLY A 248 7.45 -13.69 -9.24
C GLY A 248 8.15 -12.94 -8.10
N SER A 249 9.38 -12.48 -8.33
CA SER A 249 10.12 -11.69 -7.34
C SER A 249 9.54 -10.31 -7.06
N LYS A 250 8.64 -9.81 -7.92
CA LYS A 250 7.92 -8.55 -7.71
C LYS A 250 6.71 -8.73 -6.79
N PHE A 251 6.15 -9.96 -6.73
CA PHE A 251 5.03 -10.33 -5.86
C PHE A 251 5.55 -10.94 -4.56
N ASP A 252 6.12 -10.11 -3.72
CA ASP A 252 6.80 -10.53 -2.50
C ASP A 252 6.59 -9.52 -1.39
N TYR A 253 7.13 -9.81 -0.21
CA TYR A 253 7.14 -8.92 0.95
C TYR A 253 8.54 -8.34 1.16
N ASN A 254 8.60 -7.12 1.72
CA ASN A 254 9.82 -6.56 2.28
C ASN A 254 9.92 -7.04 3.73
N ASP A 255 11.06 -7.59 4.09
CA ASP A 255 11.37 -8.09 5.44
C ASP A 255 10.32 -9.06 6.02
N GLY A 256 9.56 -9.72 5.13
CA GLY A 256 8.54 -10.71 5.48
C GLY A 256 7.25 -10.13 6.06
N VAL A 257 7.09 -8.81 6.13
CA VAL A 257 5.94 -8.14 6.77
C VAL A 257 5.19 -7.21 5.83
N PHE A 258 5.90 -6.37 5.10
CA PHE A 258 5.28 -5.41 4.19
C PHE A 258 5.33 -5.88 2.75
N MET A 259 4.22 -5.75 2.04
CA MET A 259 4.19 -6.02 0.60
C MET A 259 5.16 -5.13 -0.15
N LYS A 260 5.81 -5.69 -1.18
CA LYS A 260 6.52 -4.89 -2.17
C LYS A 260 5.54 -3.95 -2.90
N ARG A 261 6.08 -2.92 -3.50
CA ARG A 261 5.32 -1.83 -4.14
C ARG A 261 4.24 -2.30 -5.12
N LEU A 262 4.52 -3.30 -5.97
CA LEU A 262 3.56 -3.77 -6.98
C LEU A 262 2.35 -4.48 -6.37
N PRO A 263 2.47 -5.52 -5.52
CA PRO A 263 1.31 -6.15 -4.89
C PRO A 263 0.52 -5.16 -4.02
N PHE A 264 1.19 -4.23 -3.33
CA PHE A 264 0.53 -3.19 -2.56
C PHE A 264 -0.30 -2.24 -3.46
N LEU A 265 0.23 -1.81 -4.60
CA LEU A 265 -0.50 -1.00 -5.59
C LEU A 265 -1.74 -1.73 -6.10
N LEU A 266 -1.62 -2.99 -6.49
CA LEU A 266 -2.75 -3.78 -7.00
C LEU A 266 -3.85 -3.93 -5.94
N MET A 267 -3.46 -4.20 -4.70
CA MET A 267 -4.37 -4.32 -3.58
C MET A 267 -5.14 -3.01 -3.32
N THR A 268 -4.44 -1.88 -3.31
CA THR A 268 -5.07 -0.57 -3.08
C THR A 268 -5.96 -0.14 -4.24
N ILE A 269 -5.59 -0.43 -5.50
CA ILE A 269 -6.46 -0.17 -6.66
C ILE A 269 -7.78 -0.93 -6.53
N VAL A 270 -7.75 -2.21 -6.16
CA VAL A 270 -9.00 -2.99 -6.00
C VAL A 270 -9.83 -2.47 -4.83
N ALA A 271 -9.21 -2.03 -3.74
CA ALA A 271 -9.90 -1.36 -2.64
C ALA A 271 -10.56 -0.05 -3.11
N ASP A 272 -9.86 0.75 -3.90
CA ASP A 272 -10.38 2.01 -4.47
C ASP A 272 -11.54 1.77 -5.43
N ILE A 273 -11.49 0.70 -6.23
CA ILE A 273 -12.63 0.25 -7.05
C ILE A 273 -13.85 0.02 -6.15
N GLY A 274 -13.70 -0.67 -5.00
CA GLY A 274 -14.78 -0.87 -4.05
C GLY A 274 -15.37 0.44 -3.52
N LEU A 275 -14.51 1.41 -3.19
CA LEU A 275 -14.93 2.73 -2.73
C LEU A 275 -15.68 3.53 -3.81
N ILE A 276 -15.24 3.44 -5.07
CA ILE A 276 -15.91 4.08 -6.22
C ILE A 276 -17.24 3.39 -6.50
N LEU A 277 -17.28 2.06 -6.53
CA LEU A 277 -18.49 1.29 -6.79
C LEU A 277 -19.55 1.43 -5.69
N SER A 278 -19.16 1.73 -4.44
CA SER A 278 -20.09 2.01 -3.34
C SER A 278 -20.73 3.40 -3.39
N SER A 279 -20.32 4.25 -4.33
CA SER A 279 -20.85 5.61 -4.48
C SER A 279 -22.37 5.62 -4.77
N ARG A 280 -23.07 6.63 -4.24
CA ARG A 280 -24.52 6.75 -4.29
C ARG A 280 -25.05 7.59 -5.46
N ASN A 281 -24.19 8.43 -6.04
CA ASN A 281 -24.51 9.21 -7.23
C ASN A 281 -23.25 9.57 -8.03
N GLN A 282 -23.42 10.22 -9.18
CA GLN A 282 -22.32 10.57 -10.08
C GLN A 282 -21.30 11.54 -9.46
N THR A 283 -21.74 12.44 -8.62
CA THR A 283 -20.88 13.42 -7.94
C THR A 283 -19.96 12.72 -6.95
N GLU A 284 -20.48 11.74 -6.20
CA GLU A 284 -19.68 10.92 -5.27
C GLU A 284 -18.69 10.01 -6.03
N VAL A 285 -19.08 9.48 -7.21
CA VAL A 285 -18.13 8.75 -8.09
C VAL A 285 -16.96 9.64 -8.46
N LYS A 286 -17.23 10.87 -8.93
CA LYS A 286 -16.18 11.83 -9.30
C LYS A 286 -15.29 12.17 -8.09
N ASP A 287 -15.91 12.46 -6.93
CA ASP A 287 -15.17 12.79 -5.69
C ASP A 287 -14.24 11.63 -5.29
N ASN A 288 -14.76 10.40 -5.21
CA ASN A 288 -13.97 9.24 -4.89
C ASN A 288 -12.87 8.97 -5.94
N ALA A 289 -13.20 8.99 -7.23
CA ALA A 289 -12.24 8.72 -8.29
C ALA A 289 -11.06 9.70 -8.28
N VAL A 290 -11.33 11.01 -8.16
CA VAL A 290 -10.27 12.04 -8.14
C VAL A 290 -9.42 11.91 -6.89
N ARG A 291 -10.02 11.81 -5.69
CA ARG A 291 -9.26 11.72 -4.44
C ARG A 291 -8.41 10.46 -4.38
N LEU A 292 -8.96 9.32 -4.78
CA LEU A 292 -8.25 8.04 -4.73
C LEU A 292 -7.14 7.98 -5.77
N SER A 293 -7.43 8.36 -7.03
CA SER A 293 -6.39 8.40 -8.07
C SER A 293 -5.26 9.35 -7.71
N ALA A 294 -5.57 10.53 -7.18
CA ALA A 294 -4.54 11.47 -6.72
C ALA A 294 -3.70 10.89 -5.57
N THR A 295 -4.34 10.18 -4.64
CA THR A 295 -3.62 9.48 -3.54
C THR A 295 -2.69 8.41 -4.08
N GLN A 296 -3.15 7.58 -5.03
CA GLN A 296 -2.32 6.55 -5.65
C GLN A 296 -1.14 7.16 -6.42
N LEU A 297 -1.40 8.20 -7.21
CA LEU A 297 -0.35 8.92 -7.95
C LEU A 297 0.67 9.56 -7.01
N ALA A 298 0.22 10.18 -5.93
CA ALA A 298 1.11 10.79 -4.94
C ALA A 298 1.96 9.73 -4.21
N PHE A 299 1.33 8.65 -3.76
CA PHE A 299 2.01 7.62 -2.98
C PHE A 299 2.96 6.75 -3.82
N PHE A 300 2.54 6.38 -5.04
CA PHE A 300 3.35 5.51 -5.91
C PHE A 300 4.22 6.27 -6.92
N GLY A 301 3.93 7.51 -7.20
CA GLY A 301 4.61 8.33 -8.19
C GLY A 301 5.25 9.61 -7.62
N GLY A 302 4.64 10.22 -6.59
CA GLY A 302 5.05 11.50 -6.05
C GLY A 302 6.51 11.51 -5.57
N ASP A 303 6.90 10.50 -4.79
CA ASP A 303 8.28 10.36 -4.33
C ASP A 303 9.27 10.22 -5.49
N ILE A 304 8.87 9.50 -6.55
CA ILE A 304 9.74 9.28 -7.70
C ILE A 304 9.84 10.56 -8.53
N VAL A 305 8.69 11.18 -8.85
CA VAL A 305 8.67 12.33 -9.78
C VAL A 305 9.10 13.61 -9.07
N ILE A 306 8.41 13.98 -7.99
CA ILE A 306 8.67 15.24 -7.25
C ILE A 306 10.01 15.15 -6.54
N GLY A 307 10.26 14.06 -5.82
CA GLY A 307 11.51 13.85 -5.09
C GLY A 307 12.73 13.89 -6.02
N SER A 308 12.70 13.15 -7.14
CA SER A 308 13.82 13.14 -8.09
C SER A 308 14.00 14.49 -8.79
N ALA A 309 12.90 15.21 -9.09
CA ALA A 309 13.00 16.57 -9.64
C ALA A 309 13.65 17.53 -8.65
N LEU A 310 13.23 17.50 -7.38
CA LEU A 310 13.82 18.30 -6.31
C LEU A 310 15.30 17.93 -6.09
N ALA A 311 15.64 16.66 -6.12
CA ALA A 311 17.03 16.19 -6.00
C ALA A 311 17.89 16.67 -7.18
N ALA A 312 17.38 16.57 -8.42
CA ALA A 312 18.08 17.06 -9.61
C ALA A 312 18.32 18.57 -9.56
N MET A 313 17.32 19.34 -9.12
CA MET A 313 17.48 20.79 -8.91
C MET A 313 18.53 21.09 -7.83
N SER A 314 18.50 20.34 -6.73
CA SER A 314 19.46 20.49 -5.64
C SER A 314 20.89 20.15 -6.08
N ASP A 315 21.07 19.05 -6.82
CA ASP A 315 22.38 18.66 -7.35
C ASP A 315 22.96 19.76 -8.23
N LYS A 316 22.11 20.45 -9.02
CA LYS A 316 22.54 21.56 -9.88
C LYS A 316 22.82 22.84 -9.09
N LEU A 317 21.95 23.22 -8.16
CA LEU A 317 22.03 24.51 -7.45
C LEU A 317 23.03 24.48 -6.29
N PHE A 318 23.05 23.40 -5.53
CA PHE A 318 23.84 23.27 -4.31
C PHE A 318 25.07 22.37 -4.47
N LYS A 319 25.34 21.87 -5.70
CA LYS A 319 26.44 20.92 -5.98
C LYS A 319 26.41 19.74 -5.02
N THR A 320 25.22 19.13 -4.85
CA THR A 320 25.01 17.90 -4.09
C THR A 320 25.10 16.69 -5.00
N GLU A 321 25.12 15.48 -4.43
CA GLU A 321 25.12 14.20 -5.15
C GLU A 321 24.01 13.29 -4.63
N LEU A 322 22.76 13.73 -4.76
CA LEU A 322 21.60 13.04 -4.24
C LEU A 322 21.09 11.93 -5.16
N LEU A 323 21.28 12.10 -6.48
CA LEU A 323 20.82 11.13 -7.46
C LEU A 323 21.77 9.92 -7.56
N ASP A 324 21.21 8.72 -7.66
CA ASP A 324 21.98 7.50 -7.89
C ASP A 324 22.34 7.34 -9.37
N LYS A 325 23.53 7.79 -9.74
CA LYS A 325 24.07 7.68 -11.10
C LYS A 325 24.46 6.25 -11.48
N ASN A 326 24.60 5.34 -10.49
CA ASN A 326 25.02 3.96 -10.67
C ASN A 326 23.85 2.98 -10.78
N CYS A 327 22.62 3.47 -10.74
CA CYS A 327 21.43 2.62 -10.86
C CYS A 327 21.37 1.90 -12.22
N LYS A 328 20.71 0.72 -12.25
CA LYS A 328 20.47 -0.01 -13.51
C LYS A 328 19.77 0.91 -14.51
N LYS A 329 20.38 1.09 -15.69
CA LYS A 329 19.89 1.96 -16.78
C LYS A 329 18.64 1.38 -17.44
N THR A 330 17.50 1.43 -16.73
CA THR A 330 16.19 1.26 -17.38
C THR A 330 15.81 2.58 -18.07
N TRP A 331 14.89 2.54 -19.03
CA TRP A 331 14.43 3.78 -19.67
C TRP A 331 13.82 4.76 -18.64
N ILE A 332 13.13 4.24 -17.63
CA ILE A 332 12.56 5.05 -16.53
C ILE A 332 13.67 5.73 -15.72
N ASN A 333 14.71 4.98 -15.32
CA ASN A 333 15.81 5.53 -14.52
C ASN A 333 16.69 6.52 -15.31
N LYS A 334 16.62 6.48 -16.65
CA LYS A 334 17.27 7.51 -17.48
C LYS A 334 16.55 8.84 -17.43
N VAL A 335 15.21 8.80 -17.37
CA VAL A 335 14.36 10.00 -17.32
C VAL A 335 14.18 10.51 -15.90
N ILE A 336 14.02 9.59 -14.96
CA ILE A 336 13.77 9.84 -13.53
C ILE A 336 14.77 9.01 -12.72
N PRO A 337 15.99 9.52 -12.49
CA PRO A 337 16.99 8.79 -11.69
C PRO A 337 16.52 8.66 -10.24
N PRO A 338 16.72 7.51 -9.59
CA PRO A 338 16.37 7.33 -8.20
C PRO A 338 17.23 8.19 -7.28
N ILE A 339 16.68 8.56 -6.15
CA ILE A 339 17.38 9.27 -5.08
C ILE A 339 18.11 8.25 -4.21
N LYS A 340 19.31 8.57 -3.76
CA LYS A 340 20.02 7.78 -2.74
C LYS A 340 19.29 7.88 -1.41
N PRO A 341 19.12 6.77 -0.66
CA PRO A 341 18.52 6.81 0.69
C PRO A 341 19.26 7.79 1.60
N ILE A 342 18.54 8.54 2.42
CA ILE A 342 19.14 9.54 3.34
C ILE A 342 20.19 8.90 4.27
N ARG A 343 19.97 7.65 4.68
CA ARG A 343 20.92 6.90 5.53
C ARG A 343 22.28 6.70 4.90
N ASP A 344 22.35 6.59 3.55
CA ASP A 344 23.57 6.32 2.81
C ASP A 344 24.34 7.62 2.47
N LEU A 345 23.76 8.78 2.79
CA LEU A 345 24.33 10.09 2.56
C LEU A 345 25.08 10.62 3.79
N GLN A 346 26.04 11.51 3.58
CA GLN A 346 26.83 12.13 4.63
C GLN A 346 26.89 13.67 4.50
N GLY A 347 27.21 14.35 5.59
CA GLY A 347 27.45 15.78 5.63
C GLY A 347 26.34 16.61 5.01
N LYS A 348 26.71 17.53 4.11
CA LYS A 348 25.81 18.46 3.42
C LYS A 348 24.72 17.69 2.62
N ASN A 349 25.08 16.61 1.92
CA ASN A 349 24.15 15.84 1.12
C ASN A 349 23.01 15.25 1.99
N LYS A 350 23.35 14.74 3.17
CA LYS A 350 22.37 14.20 4.12
C LYS A 350 21.42 15.28 4.65
N ALA A 351 21.93 16.44 4.99
CA ALA A 351 21.12 17.56 5.46
C ALA A 351 20.17 18.08 4.37
N VAL A 352 20.67 18.26 3.15
CA VAL A 352 19.85 18.70 2.01
C VAL A 352 18.79 17.68 1.67
N ALA A 353 19.13 16.38 1.58
CA ALA A 353 18.18 15.32 1.31
C ALA A 353 17.06 15.26 2.38
N SER A 354 17.41 15.47 3.67
CA SER A 354 16.41 15.55 4.73
C SER A 354 15.46 16.74 4.56
N GLY A 355 15.97 17.90 4.16
CA GLY A 355 15.14 19.07 3.82
C GLY A 355 14.21 18.80 2.64
N LEU A 356 14.72 18.17 1.59
CA LEU A 356 13.93 17.80 0.41
C LEU A 356 12.85 16.76 0.72
N PHE A 357 13.12 15.81 1.61
CA PHE A 357 12.11 14.87 2.09
C PHE A 357 10.91 15.62 2.69
N TRP A 358 11.14 16.56 3.60
CA TRP A 358 10.06 17.34 4.21
C TRP A 358 9.36 18.26 3.21
N THR A 359 10.11 18.87 2.28
CA THR A 359 9.54 19.68 1.18
C THR A 359 8.61 18.84 0.33
N ASN A 360 9.02 17.63 -0.05
CA ASN A 360 8.17 16.68 -0.79
C ASN A 360 6.92 16.31 0.01
N MET A 361 7.05 15.97 1.29
CA MET A 361 5.93 15.65 2.17
C MET A 361 4.93 16.80 2.31
N LEU A 362 5.42 18.03 2.50
CA LEU A 362 4.57 19.23 2.57
C LEU A 362 3.88 19.53 1.23
N THR A 363 4.56 19.32 0.12
CA THR A 363 3.98 19.48 -1.22
C THR A 363 2.83 18.48 -1.43
N LEU A 364 3.08 17.21 -1.14
CA LEU A 364 2.06 16.15 -1.24
C LEU A 364 0.88 16.41 -0.29
N PHE A 365 1.15 16.86 0.94
CA PHE A 365 0.09 17.27 1.87
C PHE A 365 -0.69 18.46 1.34
N GLY A 366 -0.04 19.49 0.81
CA GLY A 366 -0.70 20.64 0.20
C GLY A 366 -1.63 20.26 -0.94
N ILE A 367 -1.21 19.33 -1.79
CA ILE A 367 -2.02 18.82 -2.90
C ILE A 367 -3.19 17.96 -2.38
N LEU A 368 -2.90 16.91 -1.61
CA LEU A 368 -3.89 15.91 -1.20
C LEU A 368 -4.80 16.38 -0.07
N GLY A 369 -4.27 17.16 0.88
CA GLY A 369 -5.00 17.60 2.06
C GLY A 369 -5.71 18.94 1.89
N VAL A 370 -5.26 19.79 0.97
CA VAL A 370 -5.81 21.15 0.82
C VAL A 370 -6.37 21.39 -0.58
N ALA A 371 -5.57 21.30 -1.62
CA ALA A 371 -5.98 21.69 -2.97
C ALA A 371 -7.11 20.81 -3.50
N ILE A 372 -6.93 19.48 -3.46
CA ILE A 372 -7.95 18.51 -3.92
C ILE A 372 -9.24 18.61 -3.11
N PRO A 373 -9.25 18.62 -1.76
CA PRO A 373 -10.50 18.83 -1.00
C PRO A 373 -11.25 20.11 -1.37
N LYS A 374 -10.56 21.24 -1.50
CA LYS A 374 -11.19 22.52 -1.90
C LYS A 374 -11.78 22.44 -3.31
N MET A 375 -11.04 21.89 -4.26
CA MET A 375 -11.49 21.69 -5.63
C MET A 375 -12.75 20.80 -5.68
N MET A 376 -12.74 19.68 -4.97
CA MET A 376 -13.85 18.73 -4.93
C MET A 376 -15.09 19.33 -4.24
N ASN A 377 -14.93 20.06 -3.15
CA ASN A 377 -16.05 20.74 -2.50
C ASN A 377 -16.71 21.77 -3.43
N LYS A 378 -15.90 22.53 -4.21
CA LYS A 378 -16.43 23.45 -5.23
C LYS A 378 -17.17 22.69 -6.34
N MET A 379 -16.64 21.56 -6.80
CA MET A 379 -17.28 20.69 -7.79
C MET A 379 -18.63 20.16 -7.28
N ILE A 380 -18.69 19.65 -6.05
CA ILE A 380 -19.90 19.13 -5.42
C ILE A 380 -20.98 20.24 -5.40
N LYS A 381 -20.61 21.44 -4.93
CA LYS A 381 -21.53 22.59 -4.91
C LYS A 381 -22.06 22.91 -6.31
N ASN A 382 -21.18 23.03 -7.30
CA ASN A 382 -21.58 23.33 -8.68
C ASN A 382 -22.53 22.26 -9.28
N ASP A 383 -22.28 20.98 -9.00
CA ASP A 383 -23.11 19.86 -9.48
C ASP A 383 -24.51 19.89 -8.82
N VAL A 384 -24.59 20.29 -7.54
CA VAL A 384 -25.87 20.46 -6.84
C VAL A 384 -26.61 21.68 -7.40
N ASP A 385 -25.96 22.84 -7.50
CA ASP A 385 -26.58 24.08 -8.00
C ASP A 385 -27.16 23.89 -9.42
N LYS A 386 -26.46 23.18 -10.31
CA LYS A 386 -26.97 22.81 -11.63
C LYS A 386 -28.23 21.95 -11.55
N SER A 387 -28.24 20.96 -10.63
CA SER A 387 -29.39 20.07 -10.46
C SER A 387 -30.63 20.81 -9.89
N VAL A 388 -30.42 21.78 -8.99
CA VAL A 388 -31.50 22.63 -8.47
C VAL A 388 -32.09 23.49 -9.58
N LYS A 389 -31.26 24.11 -10.43
CA LYS A 389 -31.75 24.91 -11.57
C LYS A 389 -32.60 24.09 -12.51
N THR A 390 -32.13 22.91 -12.94
CA THR A 390 -32.88 22.01 -13.84
C THR A 390 -34.19 21.48 -13.23
N GLN A 391 -34.36 21.54 -11.91
CA GLN A 391 -35.60 21.11 -11.25
C GLN A 391 -36.63 22.24 -11.23
N ASN A 392 -36.19 23.50 -11.27
CA ASN A 392 -37.04 24.69 -11.24
C ASN A 392 -37.45 25.18 -12.64
N GLU A 393 -36.82 24.66 -13.68
CA GLU A 393 -37.21 24.82 -15.10
C GLU A 393 -38.18 23.69 -15.51
#